data_0e4d04ac07844d39dec01954dfc0fe0e
#
_entry.id   0e4d04ac07844d39dec01954dfc0fe0e
#
_cell.length_a   1.000
_cell.length_b   1.000
_cell.length_c   1.000
_cell.angle_alpha   90.00
_cell.angle_beta   90.00
_cell.angle_gamma   90.00
#
_symmetry.space_group_name_H-M   'P 1'
#
loop_
_entity.id
_entity.type
_entity.pdbx_description
1 polymer ?
#
loop_
_entity_poly.entity_id
_entity_poly.type
_entity_poly.pdbx_seq_one_letter_code
_entity_poly.pdbx_strand_id
1 'polypeptide(L)'
;MELIGADALAQNAVAERPNKYLGNMIQCLLHAANLGPEYWSFVLIYAIYIKNKMPHRLISTTPYEAITGKQPDLGNLRIFGCRIYAKKPGKRPAKLDYNTSNGIFQGYTATTKNVYHLNDATQQVKIGVNAILDEAHYTMAKEKSPSAS
;
A
#
# COMPACT_ATOMS: atom_id res chain seq x y z
N MET A 1 40.98 -14.54 -2.85
CA MET A 1 40.37 -13.31 -2.27
C MET A 1 40.17 -12.33 -3.42
N GLU A 2 39.03 -12.35 -4.05
CA GLU A 2 38.72 -11.41 -5.13
C GLU A 2 38.49 -10.02 -4.51
N LEU A 3 39.33 -9.09 -4.90
CA LEU A 3 39.13 -7.67 -4.61
C LEU A 3 37.93 -7.19 -5.38
N ILE A 4 36.81 -7.00 -4.68
CA ILE A 4 35.63 -6.31 -5.25
C ILE A 4 36.11 -4.91 -5.63
N GLY A 5 36.13 -4.61 -6.93
CA GLY A 5 36.56 -3.32 -7.44
C GLY A 5 35.76 -2.16 -6.85
N ALA A 6 36.35 -0.98 -6.73
CA ALA A 6 35.70 0.22 -6.21
C ALA A 6 34.38 0.54 -6.94
N ASP A 7 34.28 0.21 -8.22
CA ASP A 7 33.08 0.38 -9.04
C ASP A 7 31.94 -0.54 -8.60
N ALA A 8 32.24 -1.78 -8.19
CA ALA A 8 31.22 -2.71 -7.69
C ALA A 8 30.66 -2.26 -6.34
N LEU A 9 31.50 -1.71 -5.47
CA LEU A 9 31.07 -1.12 -4.20
C LEU A 9 30.19 0.12 -4.41
N ALA A 10 30.53 0.98 -5.36
CA ALA A 10 29.74 2.14 -5.71
C ALA A 10 28.37 1.75 -6.30
N GLN A 11 28.32 0.73 -7.16
CA GLN A 11 27.09 0.18 -7.72
C GLN A 11 26.20 -0.44 -6.64
N ASN A 12 26.76 -1.17 -5.69
CA ASN A 12 26.02 -1.72 -4.55
C ASN A 12 25.45 -0.62 -3.66
N ALA A 13 26.17 0.45 -3.39
CA ALA A 13 25.69 1.59 -2.62
C ALA A 13 24.50 2.29 -3.30
N VAL A 14 24.49 2.39 -4.63
CA VAL A 14 23.39 2.96 -5.40
C VAL A 14 22.13 2.07 -5.32
N ALA A 15 22.30 0.75 -5.30
CA ALA A 15 21.18 -0.20 -5.17
C ALA A 15 20.65 -0.30 -3.73
N GLU A 16 21.52 -0.19 -2.72
CA GLU A 16 21.14 -0.32 -1.31
C GLU A 16 20.29 0.85 -0.79
N ARG A 17 20.54 2.09 -1.25
CA ARG A 17 19.80 3.27 -0.81
C ARG A 17 18.29 3.21 -1.10
N PRO A 18 17.85 2.89 -2.32
CA PRO A 18 16.41 2.76 -2.59
C PRO A 18 15.78 1.58 -1.84
N ASN A 19 16.49 0.49 -1.63
CA ASN A 19 16.02 -0.65 -0.84
C ASN A 19 15.85 -0.29 0.64
N LYS A 20 16.79 0.45 1.21
CA LYS A 20 16.67 0.94 2.58
C LYS A 20 15.49 1.91 2.74
N TYR A 21 15.30 2.80 1.78
CA TYR A 21 14.17 3.73 1.77
C TYR A 21 12.83 2.99 1.74
N LEU A 22 12.68 2.02 0.84
CA LEU A 22 11.48 1.17 0.75
C LEU A 22 11.24 0.38 2.03
N GLY A 23 12.29 -0.19 2.62
CA GLY A 23 12.20 -0.92 3.88
C GLY A 23 11.66 -0.04 5.01
N ASN A 24 12.18 1.16 5.15
CA ASN A 24 11.70 2.12 6.14
C ASN A 24 10.23 2.53 5.87
N MET A 25 9.88 2.77 4.62
CA MET A 25 8.52 3.13 4.23
C MET A 25 7.53 1.99 4.55
N ILE A 26 7.89 0.75 4.28
CA ILE A 26 7.09 -0.43 4.62
C ILE A 26 6.86 -0.51 6.13
N GLN A 27 7.90 -0.36 6.93
CA GLN A 27 7.79 -0.39 8.39
C GLN A 27 6.86 0.72 8.91
N CYS A 28 7.00 1.94 8.39
CA CYS A 28 6.14 3.06 8.76
C CYS A 28 4.67 2.80 8.40
N LEU A 29 4.41 2.27 7.21
CA LEU A 29 3.05 1.99 6.74
C LEU A 29 2.39 0.84 7.52
N LEU A 30 3.14 -0.23 7.81
CA LEU A 30 2.65 -1.34 8.67
C LEU A 30 2.31 -0.83 10.06
N HIS A 31 3.20 -0.05 10.65
CA HIS A 31 2.98 0.51 11.98
C HIS A 31 1.76 1.44 12.02
N ALA A 32 1.67 2.35 11.06
CA ALA A 32 0.55 3.27 10.95
C ALA A 32 -0.80 2.56 10.76
N ALA A 33 -0.83 1.49 9.99
CA ALA A 33 -2.03 0.67 9.78
C ALA A 33 -2.30 -0.34 10.89
N ASN A 34 -1.42 -0.43 11.90
CA ASN A 34 -1.46 -1.43 12.97
C ASN A 34 -1.53 -2.87 12.43
N LEU A 35 -0.75 -3.15 11.41
CA LEU A 35 -0.64 -4.46 10.76
C LEU A 35 0.68 -5.15 11.13
N GLY A 36 0.64 -6.47 11.20
CA GLY A 36 1.83 -7.29 11.42
C GLY A 36 2.74 -7.37 10.17
N PRO A 37 3.97 -7.84 10.36
CA PRO A 37 4.95 -7.94 9.27
C PRO A 37 4.54 -8.91 8.15
N GLU A 38 3.60 -9.82 8.38
CA GLU A 38 3.09 -10.76 7.40
C GLU A 38 2.43 -10.08 6.17
N TYR A 39 2.01 -8.84 6.31
CA TYR A 39 1.38 -8.05 5.25
C TYR A 39 2.37 -7.24 4.40
N TRP A 40 3.67 -7.45 4.60
CA TRP A 40 4.74 -6.66 3.95
C TRP A 40 4.65 -6.61 2.42
N SER A 41 4.21 -7.69 1.78
CA SER A 41 4.13 -7.75 0.32
C SER A 41 3.09 -6.79 -0.26
N PHE A 42 1.95 -6.65 0.39
CA PHE A 42 0.92 -5.68 -0.02
C PHE A 42 1.39 -4.24 0.21
N VAL A 43 2.06 -4.00 1.33
CA VAL A 43 2.65 -2.70 1.64
C VAL A 43 3.74 -2.34 0.65
N LEU A 44 4.57 -3.30 0.24
CA LEU A 44 5.61 -3.10 -0.78
C LEU A 44 5.02 -2.64 -2.11
N ILE A 45 3.97 -3.32 -2.59
CA ILE A 45 3.28 -2.96 -3.83
C ILE A 45 2.72 -1.53 -3.73
N TYR A 46 2.08 -1.20 -2.63
CA TYR A 46 1.56 0.15 -2.38
C TYR A 46 2.67 1.19 -2.30
N ALA A 47 3.77 0.91 -1.62
CA ALA A 47 4.92 1.80 -1.50
C ALA A 47 5.57 2.09 -2.87
N ILE A 48 5.70 1.08 -3.70
CA ILE A 48 6.21 1.24 -5.08
C ILE A 48 5.24 2.09 -5.91
N TYR A 49 3.94 1.85 -5.79
CA TYR A 49 2.92 2.63 -6.48
C TYR A 49 3.00 4.12 -6.11
N ILE A 50 3.11 4.44 -4.84
CA ILE A 50 3.28 5.81 -4.35
C ILE A 50 4.60 6.41 -4.85
N LYS A 51 5.72 5.68 -4.69
CA LYS A 51 7.04 6.15 -5.09
C LYS A 51 7.11 6.53 -6.56
N ASN A 52 6.46 5.78 -7.43
CA ASN A 52 6.43 6.06 -8.87
C ASN A 52 5.65 7.34 -9.22
N LYS A 53 4.77 7.78 -8.34
CA LYS A 53 3.97 8.99 -8.50
C LYS A 53 4.53 10.21 -7.76
N MET A 54 5.61 10.04 -7.01
CA MET A 54 6.28 11.13 -6.31
C MET A 54 7.39 11.73 -7.18
N PRO A 55 7.62 13.06 -7.11
CA PRO A 55 8.74 13.70 -7.79
C PRO A 55 10.08 13.12 -7.37
N HIS A 56 10.99 12.95 -8.31
CA HIS A 56 12.33 12.45 -8.04
C HIS A 56 13.39 13.51 -8.32
N ARG A 57 14.32 13.68 -7.40
CA ARG A 57 15.32 14.77 -7.44
C ARG A 57 16.18 14.79 -8.71
N LEU A 58 16.48 13.60 -9.27
CA LEU A 58 17.41 13.48 -10.40
C LEU A 58 16.75 13.67 -11.77
N ILE A 59 15.43 13.51 -11.86
CA ILE A 59 14.72 13.55 -13.15
C ILE A 59 13.75 14.73 -13.28
N SER A 60 13.64 15.58 -12.24
CA SER A 60 12.76 16.76 -12.17
C SER A 60 11.26 16.47 -12.40
N THR A 61 10.90 15.22 -12.54
CA THR A 61 9.54 14.73 -12.74
C THR A 61 9.26 13.49 -11.87
N THR A 62 8.13 12.87 -12.07
CA THR A 62 7.86 11.58 -11.44
C THR A 62 8.38 10.44 -12.32
N PRO A 63 8.79 9.28 -11.76
CA PRO A 63 9.14 8.11 -12.55
C PRO A 63 8.03 7.67 -13.50
N TYR A 64 6.78 7.79 -13.08
CA TYR A 64 5.61 7.49 -13.91
C TYR A 64 5.56 8.39 -15.16
N GLU A 65 5.73 9.69 -15.00
CA GLU A 65 5.72 10.65 -16.10
C GLU A 65 6.92 10.45 -17.05
N ALA A 66 8.09 10.14 -16.48
CA ALA A 66 9.28 9.85 -17.28
C ALA A 66 9.10 8.64 -18.21
N ILE A 67 8.34 7.63 -17.81
CA ILE A 67 8.10 6.42 -18.60
C ILE A 67 6.90 6.58 -19.53
N THR A 68 5.81 7.18 -19.08
CA THR A 68 4.54 7.24 -19.81
C THR A 68 4.35 8.52 -20.61
N GLY A 69 5.11 9.58 -20.32
CA GLY A 69 4.93 10.92 -20.87
C GLY A 69 3.68 11.66 -20.37
N LYS A 70 2.98 11.10 -19.39
CA LYS A 70 1.76 11.69 -18.83
C LYS A 70 1.92 11.94 -17.33
N GLN A 71 1.34 13.04 -16.87
CA GLN A 71 1.30 13.30 -15.42
C GLN A 71 0.49 12.22 -14.69
N PRO A 72 0.93 11.78 -13.50
CA PRO A 72 0.20 10.79 -12.73
C PRO A 72 -1.11 11.37 -12.22
N ASP A 73 -2.18 10.57 -12.29
CA ASP A 73 -3.44 10.88 -11.62
C ASP A 73 -3.29 10.61 -10.11
N LEU A 74 -3.37 11.67 -9.31
CA LEU A 74 -3.29 11.60 -7.85
C LEU A 74 -4.66 11.53 -7.19
N GLY A 75 -5.74 11.68 -7.95
CA GLY A 75 -7.10 11.65 -7.41
C GLY A 75 -7.52 10.32 -6.80
N ASN A 76 -6.86 9.25 -7.21
CA ASN A 76 -7.10 7.89 -6.70
C ASN A 76 -6.19 7.48 -5.55
N LEU A 77 -5.32 8.36 -5.07
CA LEU A 77 -4.49 8.07 -3.91
C LEU A 77 -5.33 8.05 -2.64
N ARG A 78 -5.17 6.98 -1.85
CA ARG A 78 -5.87 6.78 -0.59
C ARG A 78 -4.88 6.39 0.49
N ILE A 79 -5.21 6.70 1.73
CA ILE A 79 -4.36 6.40 2.89
C ILE A 79 -4.33 4.90 3.12
N PHE A 80 -3.14 4.30 3.11
CA PHE A 80 -2.96 2.89 3.46
C PHE A 80 -3.44 2.63 4.90
N GLY A 81 -4.24 1.59 5.07
CA GLY A 81 -4.81 1.26 6.38
C GLY A 81 -6.12 1.97 6.73
N CYS A 82 -6.66 2.80 5.85
CA CYS A 82 -7.97 3.40 6.08
C CYS A 82 -9.10 2.38 6.02
N ARG A 83 -10.25 2.73 6.57
CA ARG A 83 -11.44 1.90 6.54
C ARG A 83 -11.97 1.74 5.12
N ILE A 84 -12.39 0.54 4.76
CA ILE A 84 -12.92 0.25 3.44
C ILE A 84 -14.24 -0.53 3.52
N TYR A 85 -15.14 -0.17 2.62
CA TYR A 85 -16.40 -0.86 2.38
C TYR A 85 -16.39 -1.28 0.91
N ALA A 86 -16.01 -2.53 0.66
CA ALA A 86 -15.86 -3.06 -0.69
C ALA A 86 -17.02 -3.96 -1.06
N LYS A 87 -17.45 -3.90 -2.30
CA LYS A 87 -18.41 -4.85 -2.83
C LYS A 87 -17.73 -6.18 -3.10
N LYS A 88 -18.36 -7.28 -2.70
CA LYS A 88 -17.88 -8.62 -3.02
C LYS A 88 -17.96 -8.88 -4.52
N PRO A 89 -16.94 -9.42 -5.17
CA PRO A 89 -17.04 -9.84 -6.55
C PRO A 89 -17.95 -11.08 -6.65
N GLY A 90 -18.77 -11.16 -7.70
CA GLY A 90 -19.62 -12.33 -7.94
C GLY A 90 -21.08 -12.01 -8.30
N LYS A 91 -21.94 -13.01 -8.21
CA LYS A 91 -23.36 -12.90 -8.54
C LYS A 91 -24.08 -11.82 -7.71
N ARG A 92 -25.02 -11.13 -8.34
CA ARG A 92 -25.87 -10.16 -7.64
C ARG A 92 -26.63 -10.87 -6.51
N PRO A 93 -26.47 -10.42 -5.26
CA PRO A 93 -27.27 -10.92 -4.15
C PRO A 93 -28.72 -10.52 -4.32
N ALA A 94 -29.61 -11.11 -3.53
CA ALA A 94 -30.99 -10.67 -3.42
C ALA A 94 -31.02 -9.16 -3.09
N LYS A 95 -32.10 -8.49 -3.51
CA LYS A 95 -32.22 -7.02 -3.59
C LYS A 95 -31.88 -6.24 -2.31
N LEU A 96 -31.83 -6.90 -1.16
CA LEU A 96 -31.60 -6.30 0.17
C LEU A 96 -30.45 -6.94 0.96
N ASP A 97 -29.73 -7.89 0.36
CA ASP A 97 -28.60 -8.51 1.04
C ASP A 97 -27.37 -7.59 1.01
N TYR A 98 -26.74 -7.46 2.16
CA TYR A 98 -25.47 -6.76 2.30
C TYR A 98 -24.36 -7.52 1.56
N ASN A 99 -24.06 -7.08 0.33
CA ASN A 99 -22.95 -7.62 -0.46
C ASN A 99 -21.66 -6.82 -0.26
N THR A 100 -21.44 -6.32 0.93
CA THR A 100 -20.25 -5.56 1.29
C THR A 100 -19.31 -6.38 2.16
N SER A 101 -18.04 -6.14 1.97
CA SER A 101 -16.95 -6.66 2.77
C SER A 101 -16.26 -5.47 3.42
N ASN A 102 -16.29 -5.41 4.71
CA ASN A 102 -15.66 -4.34 5.47
C ASN A 102 -14.25 -4.76 5.86
N GLY A 103 -13.35 -3.81 5.91
CA GLY A 103 -11.99 -4.12 6.28
C GLY A 103 -11.04 -2.93 6.26
N ILE A 104 -9.77 -3.24 6.11
CA ILE A 104 -8.66 -2.29 6.09
C ILE A 104 -8.06 -2.28 4.68
N PHE A 105 -7.95 -1.10 4.09
CA PHE A 105 -7.37 -0.91 2.76
C PHE A 105 -5.88 -1.27 2.72
N GLN A 106 -5.49 -2.11 1.77
CA GLN A 106 -4.11 -2.60 1.62
C GLN A 106 -3.52 -2.36 0.22
N GLY A 107 -4.09 -1.47 -0.54
CA GLY A 107 -3.54 -1.08 -1.83
C GLY A 107 -4.39 -1.47 -3.03
N TYR A 108 -3.83 -1.25 -4.20
CA TYR A 108 -4.51 -1.40 -5.48
C TYR A 108 -4.07 -2.69 -6.16
N THR A 109 -4.97 -3.29 -6.94
CA THR A 109 -4.61 -4.34 -7.89
C THR A 109 -3.96 -3.73 -9.14
N ALA A 110 -3.46 -4.55 -10.04
CA ALA A 110 -2.82 -4.10 -11.27
C ALA A 110 -3.71 -3.18 -12.14
N THR A 111 -5.03 -3.29 -12.02
CA THR A 111 -6.00 -2.50 -12.80
C THR A 111 -6.49 -1.22 -12.13
N THR A 112 -6.06 -0.92 -10.93
CA THR A 112 -6.47 0.24 -10.10
C THR A 112 -7.97 0.38 -9.83
N LYS A 113 -8.82 -0.35 -10.53
CA LYS A 113 -10.28 -0.39 -10.31
C LYS A 113 -10.68 -1.26 -9.12
N ASN A 114 -9.83 -2.24 -8.81
CA ASN A 114 -10.01 -3.15 -7.71
C ASN A 114 -8.97 -2.87 -6.63
N VAL A 115 -9.29 -3.19 -5.41
CA VAL A 115 -8.45 -2.93 -4.25
C VAL A 115 -8.24 -4.18 -3.42
N TYR A 116 -7.07 -4.29 -2.80
CA TYR A 116 -6.84 -5.28 -1.74
C TYR A 116 -7.33 -4.74 -0.41
N HIS A 117 -8.00 -5.56 0.35
CA HIS A 117 -8.40 -5.23 1.72
C HIS A 117 -8.33 -6.45 2.63
N LEU A 118 -7.94 -6.21 3.87
CA LEU A 118 -8.01 -7.19 4.92
C LEU A 118 -9.45 -7.25 5.46
N ASN A 119 -10.13 -8.35 5.24
CA ASN A 119 -11.51 -8.51 5.68
C ASN A 119 -11.59 -8.69 7.20
N ASP A 120 -12.44 -7.92 7.86
CA ASP A 120 -12.57 -7.95 9.32
C ASP A 120 -13.09 -9.29 9.86
N ALA A 121 -14.00 -9.92 9.13
CA ALA A 121 -14.64 -11.15 9.57
C ALA A 121 -13.75 -12.38 9.41
N THR A 122 -13.00 -12.45 8.30
CA THR A 122 -12.19 -13.63 7.96
C THR A 122 -10.71 -13.46 8.24
N GLN A 123 -10.26 -12.22 8.52
CA GLN A 123 -8.84 -11.87 8.68
C GLN A 123 -7.97 -12.30 7.49
N GLN A 124 -8.56 -12.34 6.30
CA GLN A 124 -7.90 -12.67 5.05
C GLN A 124 -7.92 -11.50 4.08
N VAL A 125 -6.87 -11.37 3.28
CA VAL A 125 -6.81 -10.38 2.22
C VAL A 125 -7.72 -10.81 1.08
N LYS A 126 -8.61 -9.92 0.68
CA LYS A 126 -9.57 -10.12 -0.42
C LYS A 126 -9.49 -8.99 -1.43
N ILE A 127 -9.97 -9.25 -2.62
CA ILE A 127 -10.14 -8.23 -3.66
C ILE A 127 -11.57 -7.68 -3.57
N GLY A 128 -11.69 -6.37 -3.49
CA GLY A 128 -12.97 -5.66 -3.51
C GLY A 128 -13.13 -4.84 -4.78
N VAL A 129 -14.37 -4.73 -5.25
CA VAL A 129 -14.74 -3.88 -6.39
C VAL A 129 -15.63 -2.74 -5.92
N ASN A 130 -15.61 -1.61 -6.64
CA ASN A 130 -16.44 -0.44 -6.30
C ASN A 130 -16.37 -0.07 -4.81
N ALA A 131 -15.16 0.02 -4.29
CA ALA A 131 -14.93 0.26 -2.88
C ALA A 131 -15.14 1.73 -2.51
N ILE A 132 -15.72 1.94 -1.34
CA ILE A 132 -15.77 3.23 -0.66
C ILE A 132 -14.72 3.21 0.44
N LEU A 133 -13.81 4.18 0.40
CA LEU A 133 -12.75 4.32 1.39
C LEU A 133 -13.06 5.49 2.30
N ASP A 134 -13.05 5.23 3.58
CA ASP A 134 -13.28 6.23 4.62
C ASP A 134 -11.95 6.57 5.30
N GLU A 135 -11.32 7.64 4.85
CA GLU A 135 -10.06 8.12 5.37
C GLU A 135 -10.20 8.84 6.73
N ALA A 136 -11.40 9.21 7.11
CA ALA A 136 -11.66 9.79 8.43
C ALA A 136 -11.57 8.75 9.54
N HIS A 137 -11.87 7.48 9.23
CA HIS A 137 -11.70 6.36 10.15
C HIS A 137 -10.42 5.59 9.80
N TYR A 138 -9.31 6.24 10.03
CA TYR A 138 -7.99 5.66 9.96
C TYR A 138 -7.75 4.84 11.24
N THR A 139 -7.30 3.60 11.08
CA THR A 139 -6.92 2.78 12.24
C THR A 139 -5.57 3.28 12.76
N MET A 140 -5.58 4.41 13.43
CA MET A 140 -4.49 4.74 14.33
C MET A 140 -4.28 3.52 15.22
N ALA A 141 -3.03 3.09 15.37
CA ALA A 141 -2.70 2.08 16.36
C ALA A 141 -3.54 2.36 17.60
N LYS A 142 -4.47 1.47 17.93
CA LYS A 142 -5.12 1.56 19.22
C LYS A 142 -3.97 1.62 20.20
N GLU A 143 -3.79 2.78 20.83
CA GLU A 143 -2.95 2.83 22.00
C GLU A 143 -3.36 1.63 22.81
N LYS A 144 -2.43 0.70 23.01
CA LYS A 144 -2.59 -0.28 24.05
C LYS A 144 -2.88 0.57 25.27
N SER A 145 -4.15 0.67 25.63
CA SER A 145 -4.49 1.19 26.94
C SER A 145 -3.59 0.43 27.90
N PRO A 146 -2.79 1.10 28.71
CA PRO A 146 -1.97 0.41 29.68
C PRO A 146 -2.94 -0.51 30.43
N SER A 147 -2.66 -1.81 30.33
CA SER A 147 -3.44 -2.79 31.08
C SER A 147 -3.40 -2.32 32.52
N ALA A 148 -4.53 -1.80 32.99
CA ALA A 148 -4.69 -1.50 34.39
C ALA A 148 -4.59 -2.84 35.14
N SER A 149 -3.43 -3.07 35.71
CA SER A 149 -3.22 -4.15 36.63
C SER A 149 -3.85 -3.78 37.98
#